data_bd95e6829977d15ee230e46881df8727
#
_entry.id   bd95e6829977d15ee230e46881df8727
#
_cell.length_a   1.000
_cell.length_b   1.000
_cell.length_c   1.000
_cell.angle_alpha   90.00
_cell.angle_beta   90.00
_cell.angle_gamma   90.00
#
_symmetry.space_group_name_H-M   'P 1'
#
loop_
_entity.id
_entity.type
_entity.pdbx_description
1 polymer ?
#
loop_
_entity_poly.entity_id
_entity_poly.type
_entity_poly.pdbx_seq_one_letter_code
_entity_poly.pdbx_strand_id
1 'polypeptide(L)'
;MKYFATAILSLFALFPCFAQDSDAYRSCSAKANTQAEMNACASDEAARVDAKLNTIYQQLLSKIASQPEALAKIKAAERAWLVYRDAYIEATYPAEDKAAEYGSIYPLDAALLRAKLTQRQVAALDDLLQHYSR
;
A
#
# COMPACT_ATOMS: atom_id res chain seq x y z
N MET A 1 -23.25 -55.10 6.56
CA MET A 1 -22.06 -54.26 6.50
C MET A 1 -22.51 -52.85 6.08
N LYS A 2 -22.47 -51.89 7.03
CA LYS A 2 -22.93 -50.50 6.80
C LYS A 2 -21.71 -49.63 6.69
N TYR A 3 -21.43 -49.08 5.50
CA TYR A 3 -20.35 -48.15 5.27
C TYR A 3 -20.82 -46.72 5.63
N PHE A 4 -20.28 -46.17 6.71
CA PHE A 4 -20.41 -44.77 7.06
C PHE A 4 -19.35 -43.98 6.26
N ALA A 5 -19.80 -43.20 5.27
CA ALA A 5 -19.00 -42.25 4.57
C ALA A 5 -18.92 -40.95 5.40
N THR A 6 -17.79 -40.72 6.02
CA THR A 6 -17.50 -39.44 6.74
C THR A 6 -17.08 -38.39 5.72
N ALA A 7 -17.96 -37.45 5.41
CA ALA A 7 -17.66 -36.28 4.60
C ALA A 7 -16.89 -35.29 5.46
N ILE A 8 -15.61 -35.11 5.15
CA ILE A 8 -14.75 -34.06 5.74
C ILE A 8 -15.04 -32.78 5.00
N LEU A 9 -15.80 -31.88 5.66
CA LEU A 9 -16.09 -30.54 5.19
C LEU A 9 -14.87 -29.65 5.47
N SER A 10 -14.00 -29.48 4.47
CA SER A 10 -12.84 -28.56 4.56
C SER A 10 -13.33 -27.13 4.55
N LEU A 11 -13.36 -26.50 5.73
CA LEU A 11 -13.68 -25.09 5.91
C LEU A 11 -12.47 -24.25 5.44
N PHE A 12 -12.51 -23.80 4.18
CA PHE A 12 -11.55 -22.80 3.68
C PHE A 12 -11.85 -21.46 4.38
N ALA A 13 -11.08 -21.13 5.40
CA ALA A 13 -11.10 -19.82 6.02
C ALA A 13 -10.53 -18.80 5.03
N LEU A 14 -11.41 -18.02 4.39
CA LEU A 14 -11.05 -16.83 3.64
C LEU A 14 -10.56 -15.79 4.66
N PHE A 15 -9.25 -15.75 4.89
CA PHE A 15 -8.64 -14.64 5.64
C PHE A 15 -8.71 -13.39 4.75
N PRO A 16 -9.43 -12.33 5.18
CA PRO A 16 -9.35 -11.06 4.49
C PRO A 16 -7.91 -10.56 4.58
N CYS A 17 -7.28 -10.38 3.43
CA CYS A 17 -5.96 -9.76 3.34
C CYS A 17 -6.11 -8.26 3.63
N PHE A 18 -6.29 -7.89 4.89
CA PHE A 18 -6.13 -6.51 5.32
C PHE A 18 -4.65 -6.16 5.17
N ALA A 19 -4.36 -5.03 4.55
CA ALA A 19 -3.02 -4.45 4.56
C ALA A 19 -2.61 -4.27 6.03
N GLN A 20 -1.79 -5.20 6.55
CA GLN A 20 -1.31 -5.15 7.92
C GLN A 20 -0.16 -4.15 7.99
N ASP A 21 -0.14 -3.38 9.08
CA ASP A 21 1.00 -2.54 9.40
C ASP A 21 2.27 -3.37 9.43
N SER A 22 3.37 -2.83 8.91
CA SER A 22 4.64 -3.55 8.89
C SER A 22 5.17 -3.80 10.31
N ASP A 23 5.97 -4.85 10.49
CA ASP A 23 6.65 -5.11 11.75
C ASP A 23 7.54 -3.93 12.18
N ALA A 24 8.14 -3.23 11.20
CA ALA A 24 8.95 -2.05 11.44
C ALA A 24 8.12 -0.90 12.02
N TYR A 25 6.93 -0.62 11.45
CA TYR A 25 6.03 0.40 12.00
C TYR A 25 5.54 0.02 13.39
N ARG A 26 5.09 -1.23 13.60
CA ARG A 26 4.64 -1.70 14.92
C ARG A 26 5.73 -1.59 15.97
N SER A 27 6.96 -1.97 15.64
CA SER A 27 8.10 -1.85 16.54
C SER A 27 8.49 -0.41 16.85
N CYS A 28 8.37 0.50 15.88
CA CYS A 28 8.61 1.93 16.06
C CYS A 28 7.54 2.54 16.97
N SER A 29 6.27 2.37 16.61
CA SER A 29 5.12 2.97 17.33
C SER A 29 5.01 2.45 18.76
N ALA A 30 5.38 1.20 19.04
CA ALA A 30 5.40 0.65 20.39
C ALA A 30 6.44 1.30 21.32
N LYS A 31 7.45 1.98 20.76
CA LYS A 31 8.49 2.70 21.52
C LYS A 31 8.25 4.20 21.58
N ALA A 32 7.34 4.72 20.76
CA ALA A 32 7.01 6.13 20.71
C ALA A 32 6.27 6.56 21.97
N ASN A 33 6.71 7.63 22.59
CA ASN A 33 6.13 8.19 23.83
C ASN A 33 5.43 9.52 23.59
N THR A 34 5.60 10.12 22.42
CA THR A 34 5.03 11.40 22.04
C THR A 34 4.32 11.31 20.69
N GLN A 35 3.37 12.24 20.45
CA GLN A 35 2.71 12.34 19.14
C GLN A 35 3.71 12.58 18.01
N ALA A 36 4.75 13.40 18.26
CA ALA A 36 5.78 13.67 17.28
C ALA A 36 6.56 12.40 16.87
N GLU A 37 6.90 11.54 17.83
CA GLU A 37 7.56 10.25 17.58
C GLU A 37 6.64 9.29 16.81
N MET A 38 5.35 9.25 17.15
CA MET A 38 4.37 8.45 16.41
C MET A 38 4.21 8.94 14.96
N ASN A 39 4.17 10.26 14.75
CA ASN A 39 4.13 10.87 13.41
C ASN A 39 5.38 10.49 12.60
N ALA A 40 6.56 10.48 13.22
CA ALA A 40 7.80 10.07 12.57
C ALA A 40 7.75 8.59 12.16
N CYS A 41 7.28 7.68 13.03
CA CYS A 41 7.11 6.27 12.69
C CYS A 41 6.18 6.05 11.49
N ALA A 42 5.08 6.80 11.42
CA ALA A 42 4.14 6.73 10.30
C ALA A 42 4.74 7.26 9.00
N SER A 43 5.51 8.35 9.08
CA SER A 43 6.25 8.90 7.93
C SER A 43 7.29 7.91 7.39
N ASP A 44 8.03 7.25 8.27
CA ASP A 44 9.01 6.22 7.90
C ASP A 44 8.33 5.01 7.25
N GLU A 45 7.13 4.64 7.71
CA GLU A 45 6.34 3.57 7.08
C GLU A 45 5.97 3.96 5.65
N ALA A 46 5.42 5.16 5.45
CA ALA A 46 5.07 5.66 4.11
C ALA A 46 6.29 5.67 3.19
N ALA A 47 7.45 6.14 3.67
CA ALA A 47 8.70 6.16 2.91
C ALA A 47 9.18 4.75 2.51
N ARG A 48 9.05 3.76 3.41
CA ARG A 48 9.41 2.36 3.09
C ARG A 48 8.53 1.77 1.99
N VAL A 49 7.23 2.03 2.06
CA VAL A 49 6.29 1.52 1.04
C VAL A 49 6.50 2.23 -0.30
N ASP A 50 6.77 3.54 -0.30
CA ASP A 50 7.14 4.30 -1.51
C ASP A 50 8.44 3.76 -2.14
N ALA A 51 9.45 3.42 -1.34
CA ALA A 51 10.68 2.80 -1.83
C ALA A 51 10.40 1.42 -2.48
N LYS A 52 9.52 0.61 -1.88
CA LYS A 52 9.09 -0.67 -2.45
C LYS A 52 8.35 -0.48 -3.77
N LEU A 53 7.44 0.50 -3.84
CA LEU A 53 6.73 0.86 -5.08
C LEU A 53 7.73 1.18 -6.20
N ASN A 54 8.70 2.05 -5.92
CA ASN A 54 9.72 2.43 -6.89
C ASN A 54 10.53 1.22 -7.37
N THR A 55 10.90 0.30 -6.47
CA THR A 55 11.63 -0.92 -6.83
C THR A 55 10.83 -1.78 -7.81
N ILE A 56 9.59 -2.11 -7.51
CA ILE A 56 8.72 -2.91 -8.39
C ILE A 56 8.47 -2.19 -9.72
N TYR A 57 8.22 -0.89 -9.68
CA TYR A 57 8.02 -0.08 -10.88
C TYR A 57 9.23 -0.12 -11.81
N GLN A 58 10.45 0.05 -11.29
CA GLN A 58 11.67 -0.03 -12.11
C GLN A 58 11.90 -1.43 -12.68
N GLN A 59 11.61 -2.49 -11.92
CA GLN A 59 11.66 -3.86 -12.42
C GLN A 59 10.68 -4.07 -13.58
N LEU A 60 9.45 -3.57 -13.44
CA LEU A 60 8.44 -3.64 -14.50
C LEU A 60 8.89 -2.89 -15.76
N LEU A 61 9.38 -1.64 -15.62
CA LEU A 61 9.88 -0.87 -16.77
C LEU A 61 11.04 -1.57 -17.47
N SER A 62 11.96 -2.16 -16.73
CA SER A 62 13.08 -2.94 -17.29
C SER A 62 12.58 -4.17 -18.05
N LYS A 63 11.58 -4.85 -17.52
CA LYS A 63 11.00 -6.05 -18.13
C LYS A 63 10.34 -5.77 -19.48
N ILE A 64 9.67 -4.61 -19.60
CA ILE A 64 8.96 -4.19 -20.83
C ILE A 64 9.75 -3.22 -21.71
N ALA A 65 11.05 -3.06 -21.48
CA ALA A 65 11.87 -2.05 -22.17
C ALA A 65 11.82 -2.16 -23.70
N SER A 66 11.66 -3.38 -24.26
CA SER A 66 11.51 -3.66 -25.68
C SER A 66 10.10 -3.48 -26.23
N GLN A 67 9.12 -3.10 -25.39
CA GLN A 67 7.69 -2.95 -25.73
C GLN A 67 7.27 -1.49 -25.58
N PRO A 68 7.54 -0.60 -26.56
CA PRO A 68 7.40 0.86 -26.40
C PRO A 68 5.96 1.29 -26.08
N GLU A 69 4.96 0.59 -26.63
CA GLU A 69 3.55 0.91 -26.37
C GLU A 69 3.15 0.55 -24.95
N ALA A 70 3.52 -0.63 -24.45
CA ALA A 70 3.28 -1.04 -23.06
C ALA A 70 3.99 -0.10 -22.09
N LEU A 71 5.25 0.24 -22.38
CA LEU A 71 6.06 1.17 -21.60
C LEU A 71 5.39 2.53 -21.46
N ALA A 72 4.87 3.10 -22.55
CA ALA A 72 4.18 4.39 -22.53
C ALA A 72 2.89 4.34 -21.71
N LYS A 73 2.09 3.28 -21.86
CA LYS A 73 0.81 3.11 -21.13
C LYS A 73 1.02 2.90 -19.64
N ILE A 74 2.01 2.09 -19.25
CA ILE A 74 2.32 1.86 -17.82
C ILE A 74 2.84 3.13 -17.15
N LYS A 75 3.72 3.89 -17.82
CA LYS A 75 4.16 5.21 -17.32
C LYS A 75 3.01 6.19 -17.15
N ALA A 76 2.05 6.20 -18.07
CA ALA A 76 0.87 7.06 -17.97
C ALA A 76 -0.04 6.63 -16.82
N ALA A 77 -0.27 5.33 -16.66
CA ALA A 77 -1.08 4.77 -15.57
C ALA A 77 -0.48 5.10 -14.19
N GLU A 78 0.83 4.96 -14.02
CA GLU A 78 1.49 5.26 -12.75
C GLU A 78 1.40 6.76 -12.39
N ARG A 79 1.59 7.66 -13.38
CA ARG A 79 1.37 9.10 -13.16
C ARG A 79 -0.07 9.42 -12.76
N ALA A 80 -1.06 8.81 -13.39
CA ALA A 80 -2.46 8.99 -13.05
C ALA A 80 -2.77 8.47 -11.65
N TRP A 81 -2.17 7.33 -11.26
CA TRP A 81 -2.33 6.80 -9.92
C TRP A 81 -1.73 7.72 -8.85
N LEU A 82 -0.56 8.32 -9.07
CA LEU A 82 0.03 9.28 -8.13
C LEU A 82 -0.90 10.47 -7.88
N VAL A 83 -1.49 11.01 -8.96
CA VAL A 83 -2.49 12.09 -8.86
C VAL A 83 -3.73 11.64 -8.07
N TYR A 84 -4.24 10.44 -8.36
CA TYR A 84 -5.36 9.86 -7.63
C TYR A 84 -5.05 9.69 -6.14
N ARG A 85 -3.88 9.13 -5.80
CA ARG A 85 -3.48 8.91 -4.41
C ARG A 85 -3.51 10.22 -3.61
N ASP A 86 -2.86 11.25 -4.14
CA ASP A 86 -2.73 12.53 -3.46
C ASP A 86 -4.10 13.24 -3.35
N ALA A 87 -4.92 13.19 -4.41
CA ALA A 87 -6.30 13.70 -4.38
C ALA A 87 -7.19 12.93 -3.39
N TYR A 88 -6.99 11.62 -3.24
CA TYR A 88 -7.74 10.82 -2.26
C TYR A 88 -7.42 11.23 -0.82
N ILE A 89 -6.14 11.51 -0.52
CA ILE A 89 -5.72 11.99 0.81
C ILE A 89 -6.33 13.37 1.09
N GLU A 90 -6.30 14.29 0.12
CA GLU A 90 -6.92 15.61 0.23
C GLU A 90 -8.45 15.51 0.41
N ALA A 91 -9.11 14.59 -0.29
CA ALA A 91 -10.55 14.37 -0.12
C ALA A 91 -10.91 13.77 1.24
N THR A 92 -9.99 13.01 1.85
CA THR A 92 -10.19 12.45 3.20
C THR A 92 -10.02 13.51 4.28
N TYR A 93 -9.14 14.50 4.04
CA TYR A 93 -8.84 15.61 4.97
C TYR A 93 -9.00 16.95 4.24
N PRO A 94 -10.24 17.38 3.94
CA PRO A 94 -10.50 18.52 3.03
C PRO A 94 -10.26 19.92 3.64
N ALA A 95 -10.06 20.05 4.96
CA ALA A 95 -9.85 21.34 5.59
C ALA A 95 -8.58 22.03 5.09
N GLU A 96 -8.62 23.37 4.88
CA GLU A 96 -7.43 24.15 4.52
C GLU A 96 -6.39 24.14 5.64
N ASP A 97 -6.80 24.46 6.87
CA ASP A 97 -5.96 24.34 8.06
C ASP A 97 -6.16 22.97 8.71
N LYS A 98 -5.36 22.02 8.26
CA LYS A 98 -5.43 20.64 8.73
C LYS A 98 -5.03 20.49 10.19
N ALA A 99 -4.11 21.32 10.67
CA ALA A 99 -3.67 21.29 12.06
C ALA A 99 -4.76 21.79 13.02
N ALA A 100 -5.48 22.84 12.64
CA ALA A 100 -6.60 23.35 13.43
C ALA A 100 -7.79 22.40 13.45
N GLU A 101 -8.12 21.76 12.31
CA GLU A 101 -9.29 20.89 12.21
C GLU A 101 -9.03 19.47 12.75
N TYR A 102 -7.88 18.87 12.44
CA TYR A 102 -7.59 17.47 12.75
C TYR A 102 -6.55 17.29 13.86
N GLY A 103 -5.93 18.38 14.33
CA GLY A 103 -4.96 18.36 15.43
C GLY A 103 -3.62 17.73 15.06
N SER A 104 -2.83 17.45 16.11
CA SER A 104 -1.46 16.93 15.98
C SER A 104 -1.37 15.48 15.49
N ILE A 105 -2.48 14.76 15.43
CA ILE A 105 -2.54 13.38 14.90
C ILE A 105 -2.61 13.36 13.37
N TYR A 106 -3.04 14.44 12.71
CA TYR A 106 -3.21 14.48 11.26
C TYR A 106 -1.99 13.96 10.46
N PRO A 107 -0.73 14.36 10.78
CA PRO A 107 0.43 13.86 10.02
C PRO A 107 0.57 12.33 10.08
N LEU A 108 0.24 11.71 11.22
CA LEU A 108 0.25 10.26 11.39
C LEU A 108 -0.81 9.61 10.48
N ASP A 109 -2.06 10.08 10.58
CA ASP A 109 -3.18 9.50 9.85
C ASP A 109 -2.99 9.63 8.33
N ALA A 110 -2.54 10.80 7.86
CA ALA A 110 -2.26 11.03 6.44
C ALA A 110 -1.10 10.16 5.92
N ALA A 111 -0.04 9.97 6.72
CA ALA A 111 1.08 9.11 6.36
C ALA A 111 0.67 7.63 6.28
N LEU A 112 -0.10 7.13 7.24
CA LEU A 112 -0.60 5.75 7.20
C LEU A 112 -1.60 5.53 6.07
N LEU A 113 -2.45 6.51 5.76
CA LEU A 113 -3.34 6.44 4.60
C LEU A 113 -2.52 6.38 3.30
N ARG A 114 -1.48 7.20 3.16
CA ARG A 114 -0.53 7.15 2.04
C ARG A 114 0.11 5.77 1.93
N ALA A 115 0.66 5.23 3.01
CA ALA A 115 1.27 3.91 3.05
C ALA A 115 0.29 2.82 2.59
N LYS A 116 -0.95 2.85 3.07
CA LYS A 116 -2.00 1.90 2.72
C LYS A 116 -2.36 1.95 1.22
N LEU A 117 -2.52 3.15 0.66
CA LEU A 117 -2.82 3.32 -0.78
C LEU A 117 -1.64 2.84 -1.62
N THR A 118 -0.41 3.21 -1.25
CA THR A 118 0.81 2.80 -1.95
C THR A 118 1.03 1.29 -1.88
N GLN A 119 0.72 0.64 -0.75
CA GLN A 119 0.82 -0.82 -0.62
C GLN A 119 -0.11 -1.56 -1.61
N ARG A 120 -1.31 -1.03 -1.85
CA ARG A 120 -2.22 -1.58 -2.87
C ARG A 120 -1.66 -1.45 -4.28
N GLN A 121 -1.03 -0.31 -4.58
CA GLN A 121 -0.37 -0.09 -5.87
C GLN A 121 0.85 -0.99 -6.06
N VAL A 122 1.63 -1.25 -5.00
CA VAL A 122 2.72 -2.24 -5.02
C VAL A 122 2.20 -3.60 -5.47
N ALA A 123 1.09 -4.07 -4.91
CA ALA A 123 0.48 -5.34 -5.32
C ALA A 123 0.02 -5.32 -6.79
N ALA A 124 -0.63 -4.23 -7.23
CA ALA A 124 -1.07 -4.07 -8.62
C ALA A 124 0.10 -4.07 -9.62
N LEU A 125 1.22 -3.41 -9.29
CA LEU A 125 2.42 -3.42 -10.13
C LEU A 125 3.12 -4.79 -10.12
N ASP A 126 3.11 -5.51 -9.00
CA ASP A 126 3.65 -6.86 -8.91
C ASP A 126 2.86 -7.84 -9.79
N ASP A 127 1.53 -7.75 -9.79
CA ASP A 127 0.66 -8.53 -10.68
C ASP A 127 0.98 -8.26 -12.16
N LEU A 128 1.21 -6.98 -12.53
CA LEU A 128 1.65 -6.63 -13.90
C LEU A 128 3.04 -7.19 -14.22
N LEU A 129 3.98 -7.09 -13.29
CA LEU A 129 5.33 -7.65 -13.46
C LEU A 129 5.26 -9.16 -13.70
N GLN A 130 4.44 -9.88 -12.95
CA GLN A 130 4.22 -11.32 -13.15
C GLN A 130 3.55 -11.61 -14.50
N HIS A 131 2.59 -10.78 -14.94
CA HIS A 131 1.95 -10.91 -16.24
C HIS A 131 2.96 -10.84 -17.39
N TYR A 132 3.87 -9.87 -17.37
CA TYR A 132 4.91 -9.71 -18.37
C TYR A 132 6.10 -10.68 -18.21
N SER A 133 6.12 -11.50 -17.18
CA SER A 133 7.18 -12.49 -16.92
C SER A 133 6.83 -13.90 -17.39
N ARG A 134 5.59 -14.12 -17.83
CA ARG A 134 5.11 -15.38 -18.42
C ARG A 134 5.47 -15.45 -19.89
#